data_411a0eb16ccee94e4b1754e9d4273d33
#
_entry.id   411a0eb16ccee94e4b1754e9d4273d33
#
_cell.length_a   1.000
_cell.length_b   1.000
_cell.length_c   1.000
_cell.angle_alpha   90.00
_cell.angle_beta   90.00
_cell.angle_gamma   90.00
#
_symmetry.space_group_name_H-M   'P 1'
#
loop_
_entity.id
_entity.type
_entity.pdbx_description
1 polymer ?
#
loop_
_entity_poly.entity_id
_entity_poly.type
_entity_poly.pdbx_seq_one_letter_code
_entity_poly.pdbx_strand_id
1 'polypeptide(L)'
;MSSAATIKAESHEQHEEFHDDIIHPSPIPFVLAHLACLGAIWSGVTTEAVVLGISLYWIRMFSITAGFHRYFSHRSFKTSRAGQFVLAFLSQTSAQRGVLWWASKHRHHHKHSDTELDVHSPRQRGFLYSHVGWIFTAEHEETDYDSIPDLTKYPELVWLNKHPYLPAAMLAVACFLIARWPGLFVGFFWSTTVLYHGTFFINSLAHVHGKQRYVTGDDSRNNWWLAIITMGEGWHNNHHAYQRSTRQGFRWYEFDPTFYILKALSWVRIVWDLGAPPADVVRNERKLGRAVVEKVAHHLAATFPTEQIAARLREAMDHSPALRDLRDRVAAGQARAEELIAQMHMPQLPSLAASQARAGEMLANVHLPQLPDLPSLAEIRARAEAMYANSPSTDEIVARARELIVSAVSRELVPAPSPA
;
A
#
# COMPACT_ATOMS: atom_id res chain seq x y z
N MET A 1 -47.54 9.61 -13.89
CA MET A 1 -46.83 9.35 -12.65
C MET A 1 -46.63 7.85 -12.50
N SER A 2 -45.58 7.31 -12.97
CA SER A 2 -45.00 5.98 -12.71
C SER A 2 -44.00 5.68 -13.83
N SER A 3 -42.77 6.06 -13.68
CA SER A 3 -41.63 5.58 -14.50
C SER A 3 -40.30 6.13 -13.98
N ALA A 4 -40.03 6.00 -12.66
CA ALA A 4 -38.74 6.42 -12.09
C ALA A 4 -38.20 5.46 -11.03
N ALA A 5 -38.81 4.27 -10.87
CA ALA A 5 -38.44 3.35 -9.78
C ALA A 5 -37.81 2.03 -10.23
N THR A 6 -37.56 1.81 -11.55
CA THR A 6 -37.13 0.50 -12.05
C THR A 6 -35.70 0.49 -12.64
N ILE A 7 -34.91 1.56 -12.47
CA ILE A 7 -33.53 1.64 -13.06
C ILE A 7 -32.41 1.59 -12.00
N LYS A 8 -32.71 1.15 -10.79
CA LYS A 8 -31.70 1.11 -9.71
C LYS A 8 -31.36 -0.29 -9.17
N ALA A 9 -31.74 -1.35 -9.84
CA ALA A 9 -31.57 -2.74 -9.34
C ALA A 9 -30.76 -3.67 -10.25
N GLU A 10 -30.10 -3.18 -11.31
CA GLU A 10 -29.36 -4.06 -12.23
C GLU A 10 -27.88 -3.67 -12.44
N SER A 11 -27.24 -3.05 -11.47
CA SER A 11 -25.82 -2.68 -11.58
C SER A 11 -24.87 -3.42 -10.60
N HIS A 12 -25.25 -4.59 -10.11
CA HIS A 12 -24.34 -5.46 -9.36
C HIS A 12 -24.51 -6.89 -9.85
N GLU A 13 -23.63 -7.27 -10.73
CA GLU A 13 -23.13 -8.62 -11.07
C GLU A 13 -22.72 -8.69 -12.54
N GLN A 14 -21.72 -7.90 -12.91
CA GLN A 14 -20.84 -8.30 -13.99
C GLN A 14 -19.44 -8.35 -13.36
N HIS A 15 -19.12 -9.46 -12.70
CA HIS A 15 -17.76 -9.95 -12.68
C HIS A 15 -17.42 -10.27 -14.14
N GLU A 16 -16.93 -9.27 -14.88
CA GLU A 16 -16.18 -9.56 -16.08
C GLU A 16 -15.04 -10.48 -15.64
N GLU A 17 -15.07 -11.74 -16.07
CA GLU A 17 -13.89 -12.58 -16.10
C GLU A 17 -12.86 -11.81 -16.90
N PHE A 18 -11.96 -11.11 -16.20
CA PHE A 18 -10.77 -10.56 -16.82
C PHE A 18 -9.99 -11.74 -17.39
N HIS A 19 -10.18 -11.98 -18.67
CA HIS A 19 -9.22 -12.76 -19.42
C HIS A 19 -7.86 -12.09 -19.20
N ASP A 20 -6.92 -12.85 -18.65
CA ASP A 20 -5.50 -12.50 -18.56
C ASP A 20 -4.91 -12.40 -19.98
N ASP A 21 -5.40 -11.45 -20.77
CA ASP A 21 -4.77 -11.08 -22.01
C ASP A 21 -3.44 -10.42 -21.68
N ILE A 22 -2.39 -11.23 -21.79
CA ILE A 22 -1.00 -10.94 -21.44
C ILE A 22 -0.46 -9.68 -22.16
N ILE A 23 -1.18 -9.15 -23.14
CA ILE A 23 -0.73 -8.01 -23.94
C ILE A 23 -1.85 -6.99 -24.08
N HIS A 24 -1.90 -6.01 -23.19
CA HIS A 24 -2.62 -4.77 -23.44
C HIS A 24 -1.63 -3.62 -23.79
N PRO A 25 -2.08 -2.54 -24.47
CA PRO A 25 -1.17 -1.51 -25.01
C PRO A 25 -0.32 -0.76 -23.97
N SER A 26 -0.74 -0.77 -22.72
CA SER A 26 -0.14 0.03 -21.65
C SER A 26 1.33 -0.27 -21.33
N PRO A 27 1.82 -1.54 -21.33
CA PRO A 27 3.24 -1.85 -21.10
C PRO A 27 4.16 -1.57 -22.29
N ILE A 28 3.61 -1.35 -23.48
CA ILE A 28 4.40 -1.20 -24.72
C ILE A 28 5.50 -0.13 -24.55
N PRO A 29 5.24 1.09 -24.05
CA PRO A 29 6.29 2.08 -23.87
C PRO A 29 7.42 1.63 -22.95
N PHE A 30 7.11 0.85 -21.90
CA PHE A 30 8.11 0.27 -21.00
C PHE A 30 9.03 -0.72 -21.73
N VAL A 31 8.44 -1.66 -22.47
CA VAL A 31 9.21 -2.66 -23.26
C VAL A 31 10.05 -1.96 -24.33
N LEU A 32 9.47 -1.02 -25.07
CA LEU A 32 10.18 -0.28 -26.11
C LEU A 32 11.35 0.54 -25.55
N ALA A 33 11.21 1.14 -24.35
CA ALA A 33 12.30 1.85 -23.71
C ALA A 33 13.52 0.93 -23.42
N HIS A 34 13.26 -0.31 -22.97
CA HIS A 34 14.32 -1.29 -22.72
C HIS A 34 14.98 -1.75 -24.03
N LEU A 35 14.19 -2.06 -25.05
CA LEU A 35 14.70 -2.47 -26.36
C LEU A 35 15.50 -1.34 -27.03
N ALA A 36 15.04 -0.09 -26.87
CA ALA A 36 15.74 1.08 -27.41
C ALA A 36 17.15 1.27 -26.79
N CYS A 37 17.40 0.76 -25.57
CA CYS A 37 18.73 0.77 -24.98
C CYS A 37 19.78 0.03 -25.86
N LEU A 38 19.37 -0.97 -26.64
CA LEU A 38 20.23 -1.68 -27.58
C LEU A 38 20.73 -0.78 -28.72
N GLY A 39 20.04 0.33 -28.99
CA GLY A 39 20.46 1.31 -30.00
C GLY A 39 21.83 1.93 -29.70
N ALA A 40 22.28 1.90 -28.44
CA ALA A 40 23.62 2.34 -28.06
C ALA A 40 24.74 1.49 -28.72
N ILE A 41 24.45 0.22 -29.08
CA ILE A 41 25.39 -0.67 -29.79
C ILE A 41 25.69 -0.09 -31.18
N TRP A 42 24.66 0.48 -31.83
CA TRP A 42 24.81 1.06 -33.16
C TRP A 42 25.29 2.53 -33.10
N SER A 43 24.75 3.35 -32.19
CA SER A 43 25.08 4.78 -32.11
C SER A 43 26.42 5.06 -31.44
N GLY A 44 26.95 4.08 -30.71
CA GLY A 44 28.08 4.26 -29.80
C GLY A 44 27.65 5.00 -28.49
N VAL A 45 28.62 5.04 -27.57
CA VAL A 45 28.48 5.70 -26.26
C VAL A 45 29.49 6.86 -26.22
N THR A 46 28.99 8.11 -26.13
CA THR A 46 29.82 9.30 -26.00
C THR A 46 29.80 9.84 -24.58
N THR A 47 30.87 10.53 -24.19
CA THR A 47 30.95 11.18 -22.86
C THR A 47 29.78 12.15 -22.62
N GLU A 48 29.43 12.95 -23.65
CA GLU A 48 28.33 13.90 -23.58
C GLU A 48 26.99 13.19 -23.31
N ALA A 49 26.72 12.09 -24.01
CA ALA A 49 25.51 11.29 -23.83
C ALA A 49 25.44 10.65 -22.44
N VAL A 50 26.57 10.18 -21.91
CA VAL A 50 26.65 9.63 -20.54
C VAL A 50 26.40 10.72 -19.50
N VAL A 51 27.06 11.90 -19.62
CA VAL A 51 26.84 13.04 -18.72
C VAL A 51 25.39 13.50 -18.78
N LEU A 52 24.82 13.58 -19.98
CA LEU A 52 23.40 13.92 -20.18
C LEU A 52 22.50 12.88 -19.47
N GLY A 53 22.77 11.59 -19.66
CA GLY A 53 21.97 10.50 -19.04
C GLY A 53 22.02 10.52 -17.52
N ILE A 54 23.20 10.71 -16.92
CA ILE A 54 23.36 10.84 -15.46
C ILE A 54 22.63 12.07 -14.96
N SER A 55 22.78 13.22 -15.61
CA SER A 55 22.09 14.46 -15.23
C SER A 55 20.56 14.31 -15.29
N LEU A 56 20.07 13.70 -16.37
CA LEU A 56 18.64 13.43 -16.55
C LEU A 56 18.09 12.42 -15.53
N TYR A 57 18.86 11.44 -15.12
CA TYR A 57 18.45 10.54 -14.04
C TYR A 57 18.14 11.33 -12.77
N TRP A 58 19.07 12.14 -12.30
CA TRP A 58 18.91 12.90 -11.05
C TRP A 58 17.81 13.97 -11.13
N ILE A 59 17.73 14.71 -12.23
CA ILE A 59 16.68 15.73 -12.44
C ILE A 59 15.29 15.08 -12.44
N ARG A 60 15.13 13.96 -13.14
CA ARG A 60 13.84 13.25 -13.23
C ARG A 60 13.52 12.48 -11.95
N MET A 61 14.51 11.92 -11.26
CA MET A 61 14.31 11.33 -9.94
C MET A 61 13.81 12.39 -8.96
N PHE A 62 14.43 13.58 -8.93
CA PHE A 62 13.92 14.70 -8.16
C PHE A 62 12.47 15.05 -8.54
N SER A 63 12.15 15.10 -9.83
CA SER A 63 10.80 15.43 -10.29
C SER A 63 9.75 14.39 -9.89
N ILE A 64 10.08 13.09 -9.90
CA ILE A 64 9.21 12.03 -9.40
C ILE A 64 9.00 12.20 -7.90
N THR A 65 10.08 12.35 -7.15
CA THR A 65 10.02 12.37 -5.68
C THR A 65 9.36 13.64 -5.17
N ALA A 66 9.75 14.82 -5.67
CA ALA A 66 9.13 16.10 -5.30
C ALA A 66 7.72 16.25 -5.90
N GLY A 67 7.55 15.86 -7.17
CA GLY A 67 6.30 16.04 -7.91
C GLY A 67 5.31 14.92 -7.67
N PHE A 68 5.43 13.81 -8.40
CA PHE A 68 4.46 12.71 -8.32
C PHE A 68 4.18 12.29 -6.89
N HIS A 69 5.22 12.08 -6.10
CA HIS A 69 5.11 11.53 -4.76
C HIS A 69 4.73 12.60 -3.72
N ARG A 70 5.65 13.53 -3.36
CA ARG A 70 5.44 14.43 -2.21
C ARG A 70 4.39 15.51 -2.47
N TYR A 71 4.29 16.02 -3.71
CA TYR A 71 3.33 17.07 -4.03
C TYR A 71 1.96 16.50 -4.45
N PHE A 72 1.89 15.72 -5.54
CA PHE A 72 0.60 15.30 -6.09
C PHE A 72 -0.09 14.22 -5.25
N SER A 73 0.65 13.26 -4.71
CA SER A 73 0.05 12.22 -3.89
C SER A 73 -0.21 12.68 -2.46
N HIS A 74 0.77 13.28 -1.79
CA HIS A 74 0.71 13.55 -0.35
C HIS A 74 0.47 15.00 0.03
N ARG A 75 0.53 15.94 -0.91
CA ARG A 75 0.32 17.37 -0.64
C ARG A 75 1.21 17.89 0.50
N SER A 76 2.45 17.40 0.58
CA SER A 76 3.35 17.66 1.69
C SER A 76 3.95 19.07 1.70
N PHE A 77 3.82 19.80 0.61
CA PHE A 77 4.19 21.22 0.50
C PHE A 77 3.26 21.94 -0.48
N LYS A 78 3.42 23.26 -0.62
CA LYS A 78 2.66 24.09 -1.55
C LYS A 78 3.56 24.75 -2.57
N THR A 79 3.00 25.06 -3.75
CA THR A 79 3.60 25.85 -4.82
C THR A 79 2.51 26.62 -5.56
N SER A 80 2.90 27.54 -6.45
CA SER A 80 1.95 28.25 -7.32
C SER A 80 1.33 27.32 -8.36
N ARG A 81 0.22 27.75 -8.99
CA ARG A 81 -0.42 26.99 -10.08
C ARG A 81 0.54 26.76 -11.25
N ALA A 82 1.36 27.77 -11.60
CA ALA A 82 2.40 27.60 -12.60
C ALA A 82 3.49 26.60 -12.16
N GLY A 83 3.95 26.68 -10.90
CA GLY A 83 4.89 25.71 -10.33
C GLY A 83 4.30 24.29 -10.30
N GLN A 84 3.01 24.13 -9.98
CA GLN A 84 2.31 22.86 -10.05
C GLN A 84 2.36 22.27 -11.48
N PHE A 85 2.08 23.06 -12.51
CA PHE A 85 2.13 22.62 -13.89
C PHE A 85 3.54 22.21 -14.31
N VAL A 86 4.55 23.05 -14.00
CA VAL A 86 5.96 22.75 -14.30
C VAL A 86 6.38 21.44 -13.61
N LEU A 87 6.01 21.26 -12.35
CA LEU A 87 6.34 20.05 -11.59
C LEU A 87 5.67 18.81 -12.19
N ALA A 88 4.39 18.91 -12.61
CA ALA A 88 3.68 17.84 -13.31
C ALA A 88 4.35 17.48 -14.64
N PHE A 89 4.67 18.50 -15.46
CA PHE A 89 5.32 18.30 -16.74
C PHE A 89 6.69 17.61 -16.59
N LEU A 90 7.52 18.10 -15.68
CA LEU A 90 8.84 17.51 -15.41
C LEU A 90 8.72 16.08 -14.88
N SER A 91 7.76 15.79 -14.00
CA SER A 91 7.52 14.44 -13.51
C SER A 91 7.11 13.48 -14.64
N GLN A 92 6.27 13.90 -15.58
CA GLN A 92 5.86 13.09 -16.73
C GLN A 92 6.99 12.85 -17.75
N THR A 93 8.11 13.62 -17.70
CA THR A 93 9.30 13.29 -18.50
C THR A 93 9.92 11.93 -18.12
N SER A 94 9.56 11.39 -16.96
CA SER A 94 9.96 10.04 -16.50
C SER A 94 9.31 8.90 -17.29
N ALA A 95 8.31 9.20 -18.13
CA ALA A 95 7.50 8.23 -18.87
C ALA A 95 6.76 7.20 -17.99
N GLN A 96 6.46 7.56 -16.73
CA GLN A 96 5.70 6.74 -15.77
C GLN A 96 4.22 7.12 -15.76
N ARG A 97 3.60 7.23 -16.91
CA ARG A 97 2.20 7.62 -17.11
C ARG A 97 1.86 9.08 -16.70
N GLY A 98 0.57 9.37 -16.53
CA GLY A 98 0.07 10.69 -16.23
C GLY A 98 0.12 11.03 -14.73
N VAL A 99 0.18 12.32 -14.42
CA VAL A 99 0.30 12.82 -13.04
C VAL A 99 -0.91 12.45 -12.17
N LEU A 100 -2.11 12.43 -12.73
CA LEU A 100 -3.34 12.08 -12.01
C LEU A 100 -3.43 10.56 -11.80
N TRP A 101 -3.05 9.78 -12.80
CA TRP A 101 -2.95 8.33 -12.68
C TRP A 101 -1.97 7.94 -11.55
N TRP A 102 -0.78 8.53 -11.56
CA TRP A 102 0.25 8.23 -10.56
C TRP A 102 -0.22 8.57 -9.14
N ALA A 103 -0.84 9.75 -8.98
CA ALA A 103 -1.36 10.17 -7.67
C ALA A 103 -2.49 9.26 -7.17
N SER A 104 -3.41 8.83 -8.04
CA SER A 104 -4.51 7.94 -7.66
C SER A 104 -4.01 6.56 -7.24
N LYS A 105 -3.10 5.95 -8.02
CA LYS A 105 -2.54 4.63 -7.70
C LYS A 105 -1.71 4.68 -6.41
N HIS A 106 -0.94 5.72 -6.20
CA HIS A 106 -0.14 5.86 -4.99
C HIS A 106 -0.98 6.10 -3.72
N ARG A 107 -2.06 6.90 -3.80
CA ARG A 107 -3.01 7.03 -2.69
C ARG A 107 -3.73 5.72 -2.39
N HIS A 108 -4.08 4.96 -3.42
CA HIS A 108 -4.65 3.63 -3.28
C HIS A 108 -3.67 2.67 -2.58
N HIS A 109 -2.40 2.65 -3.01
CA HIS A 109 -1.34 1.88 -2.35
C HIS A 109 -1.25 2.21 -0.86
N HIS A 110 -1.15 3.48 -0.46
CA HIS A 110 -1.09 3.84 0.96
C HIS A 110 -2.33 3.40 1.78
N LYS A 111 -3.51 3.43 1.16
CA LYS A 111 -4.74 2.97 1.82
C LYS A 111 -4.73 1.46 2.03
N HIS A 112 -4.18 0.71 1.07
CA HIS A 112 -4.25 -0.75 1.01
C HIS A 112 -2.88 -1.45 1.10
N SER A 113 -1.81 -0.72 1.43
CA SER A 113 -0.44 -1.22 1.45
C SER A 113 -0.30 -2.61 2.07
N ASP A 114 0.27 -3.54 1.32
CA ASP A 114 0.49 -4.95 1.66
C ASP A 114 -0.77 -5.77 1.98
N THR A 115 -1.96 -5.31 1.55
CA THR A 115 -3.19 -6.13 1.51
C THR A 115 -3.40 -6.72 0.13
N GLU A 116 -4.43 -7.57 -0.04
CA GLU A 116 -4.83 -8.15 -1.33
C GLU A 116 -5.22 -7.09 -2.37
N LEU A 117 -5.68 -5.91 -1.92
CA LEU A 117 -6.07 -4.79 -2.77
C LEU A 117 -4.87 -3.89 -3.15
N ASP A 118 -3.66 -4.18 -2.68
CA ASP A 118 -2.49 -3.39 -3.03
C ASP A 118 -2.04 -3.66 -4.47
N VAL A 119 -1.82 -2.57 -5.20
CA VAL A 119 -1.41 -2.59 -6.62
C VAL A 119 -0.14 -3.40 -6.86
N HIS A 120 0.81 -3.38 -5.93
CA HIS A 120 2.15 -3.92 -6.13
C HIS A 120 2.79 -4.48 -4.84
N SER A 121 2.02 -5.17 -3.98
CA SER A 121 2.57 -5.77 -2.77
C SER A 121 3.48 -6.97 -3.05
N PRO A 122 4.74 -6.96 -2.59
CA PRO A 122 5.58 -8.15 -2.67
C PRO A 122 5.13 -9.25 -1.69
N ARG A 123 4.43 -8.90 -0.62
CA ARG A 123 3.82 -9.87 0.32
C ARG A 123 2.77 -10.74 -0.37
N GLN A 124 1.95 -10.12 -1.24
CA GLN A 124 0.81 -10.80 -1.87
C GLN A 124 1.19 -11.55 -3.14
N ARG A 125 2.00 -10.94 -4.00
CA ARG A 125 2.28 -11.47 -5.35
C ARG A 125 3.77 -11.69 -5.65
N GLY A 126 4.63 -11.54 -4.63
CA GLY A 126 6.07 -11.75 -4.74
C GLY A 126 6.85 -10.57 -5.32
N PHE A 127 8.17 -10.66 -5.22
CA PHE A 127 9.09 -9.56 -5.55
C PHE A 127 9.02 -9.13 -7.03
N LEU A 128 9.04 -10.07 -7.97
CA LEU A 128 9.08 -9.74 -9.40
C LEU A 128 7.78 -9.08 -9.87
N TYR A 129 6.64 -9.53 -9.34
CA TYR A 129 5.37 -8.87 -9.63
C TYR A 129 5.37 -7.43 -9.11
N SER A 130 5.75 -7.23 -7.86
CA SER A 130 5.83 -5.90 -7.25
C SER A 130 6.82 -4.97 -7.96
N HIS A 131 7.92 -5.51 -8.47
CA HIS A 131 8.94 -4.71 -9.18
C HIS A 131 8.48 -4.31 -10.59
N VAL A 132 7.98 -5.25 -11.37
CA VAL A 132 7.67 -5.03 -12.79
C VAL A 132 6.30 -5.58 -13.19
N GLY A 133 5.89 -6.75 -12.68
CA GLY A 133 4.72 -7.49 -13.17
C GLY A 133 3.42 -6.70 -13.12
N TRP A 134 3.22 -5.87 -12.12
CA TRP A 134 1.99 -5.08 -11.92
C TRP A 134 1.68 -4.09 -13.05
N ILE A 135 2.70 -3.62 -13.81
CA ILE A 135 2.49 -2.72 -14.96
C ILE A 135 1.89 -3.43 -16.17
N PHE A 136 1.94 -4.77 -16.18
CA PHE A 136 1.36 -5.62 -17.22
C PHE A 136 -0.08 -6.05 -16.90
N THR A 137 -0.65 -5.59 -15.79
CA THR A 137 -2.00 -5.93 -15.37
C THR A 137 -2.98 -4.84 -15.80
N ALA A 138 -4.01 -5.20 -16.57
CA ALA A 138 -5.01 -4.26 -17.10
C ALA A 138 -5.81 -3.54 -16.00
N GLU A 139 -6.04 -4.20 -14.86
CA GLU A 139 -6.74 -3.65 -13.68
C GLU A 139 -6.19 -2.29 -13.20
N HIS A 140 -4.89 -2.04 -13.45
CA HIS A 140 -4.24 -0.82 -12.98
C HIS A 140 -4.15 0.29 -14.05
N GLU A 141 -4.78 0.11 -15.20
CA GLU A 141 -4.63 1.02 -16.33
C GLU A 141 -5.37 2.34 -16.14
N GLU A 142 -6.56 2.32 -15.60
CA GLU A 142 -7.42 3.48 -15.48
C GLU A 142 -7.02 4.43 -14.33
N THR A 143 -7.29 5.72 -14.54
CA THR A 143 -7.13 6.75 -13.51
C THR A 143 -8.39 6.80 -12.65
N ASP A 144 -8.27 6.53 -11.36
CA ASP A 144 -9.35 6.75 -10.40
C ASP A 144 -9.43 8.25 -10.05
N TYR A 145 -10.31 8.96 -10.77
CA TYR A 145 -10.52 10.39 -10.57
C TYR A 145 -11.23 10.72 -9.25
N ASP A 146 -11.99 9.80 -8.70
CA ASP A 146 -12.75 9.98 -7.45
C ASP A 146 -11.84 10.01 -6.21
N SER A 147 -10.70 9.35 -6.28
CA SER A 147 -9.68 9.38 -5.20
C SER A 147 -8.84 10.67 -5.15
N ILE A 148 -8.94 11.52 -6.19
CA ILE A 148 -8.09 12.71 -6.37
C ILE A 148 -8.87 13.99 -6.70
N PRO A 149 -10.02 14.30 -6.08
CA PRO A 149 -10.88 15.44 -6.42
C PRO A 149 -10.16 16.79 -6.21
N ASP A 150 -9.15 16.83 -5.36
CA ASP A 150 -8.30 18.01 -5.14
C ASP A 150 -7.42 18.36 -6.35
N LEU A 151 -7.18 17.40 -7.26
CA LEU A 151 -6.35 17.56 -8.44
C LEU A 151 -7.16 17.69 -9.74
N THR A 152 -8.31 17.03 -9.83
CA THR A 152 -9.17 17.00 -11.05
C THR A 152 -9.76 18.36 -11.41
N LYS A 153 -9.82 19.29 -10.46
CA LYS A 153 -10.27 20.67 -10.69
C LYS A 153 -9.32 21.52 -11.55
N TYR A 154 -8.12 21.01 -11.87
CA TYR A 154 -7.12 21.70 -12.67
C TYR A 154 -7.12 21.14 -14.10
N PRO A 155 -7.71 21.85 -15.09
CA PRO A 155 -7.83 21.34 -16.46
C PRO A 155 -6.49 21.04 -17.12
N GLU A 156 -5.43 21.81 -16.78
CA GLU A 156 -4.08 21.56 -17.28
C GLU A 156 -3.48 20.25 -16.79
N LEU A 157 -3.82 19.80 -15.57
CA LEU A 157 -3.39 18.49 -15.07
C LEU A 157 -4.17 17.36 -15.75
N VAL A 158 -5.47 17.56 -15.96
CA VAL A 158 -6.31 16.62 -16.72
C VAL A 158 -5.81 16.47 -18.15
N TRP A 159 -5.43 17.60 -18.78
CA TRP A 159 -4.84 17.59 -20.12
C TRP A 159 -3.51 16.84 -20.17
N LEU A 160 -2.59 17.12 -19.24
CA LEU A 160 -1.33 16.40 -19.14
C LEU A 160 -1.55 14.89 -18.91
N ASN A 161 -2.51 14.51 -18.06
CA ASN A 161 -2.81 13.11 -17.77
C ASN A 161 -3.32 12.36 -19.00
N LYS A 162 -4.09 13.04 -19.88
CA LYS A 162 -4.55 12.49 -21.17
C LYS A 162 -3.41 12.36 -22.20
N HIS A 163 -2.29 13.07 -22.00
CA HIS A 163 -1.11 13.04 -22.88
C HIS A 163 0.13 12.59 -22.09
N PRO A 164 0.13 11.38 -21.49
CA PRO A 164 1.07 10.99 -20.45
C PRO A 164 2.52 10.92 -20.95
N TYR A 165 2.73 10.62 -22.22
CA TYR A 165 4.06 10.45 -22.82
C TYR A 165 4.55 11.67 -23.59
N LEU A 166 3.75 12.72 -23.74
CA LEU A 166 4.15 13.92 -24.48
C LEU A 166 5.39 14.60 -23.88
N PRO A 167 5.49 14.84 -22.56
CA PRO A 167 6.69 15.43 -21.96
C PRO A 167 7.94 14.56 -22.16
N ALA A 168 7.80 13.23 -22.07
CA ALA A 168 8.92 12.31 -22.31
C ALA A 168 9.37 12.31 -23.77
N ALA A 169 8.44 12.35 -24.72
CA ALA A 169 8.75 12.46 -26.15
C ALA A 169 9.47 13.78 -26.47
N MET A 170 9.04 14.90 -25.89
CA MET A 170 9.72 16.18 -26.03
C MET A 170 11.15 16.12 -25.48
N LEU A 171 11.36 15.49 -24.34
CA LEU A 171 12.69 15.30 -23.77
C LEU A 171 13.56 14.39 -24.65
N ALA A 172 13.00 13.31 -25.22
CA ALA A 172 13.73 12.43 -26.15
C ALA A 172 14.22 13.19 -27.38
N VAL A 173 13.35 14.04 -27.96
CA VAL A 173 13.72 14.94 -29.08
C VAL A 173 14.82 15.91 -28.64
N ALA A 174 14.73 16.52 -27.47
CA ALA A 174 15.76 17.42 -26.96
C ALA A 174 17.12 16.69 -26.80
N CYS A 175 17.13 15.47 -26.26
CA CYS A 175 18.34 14.66 -26.15
C CYS A 175 18.97 14.35 -27.52
N PHE A 176 18.14 14.03 -28.51
CA PHE A 176 18.62 13.84 -29.89
C PHE A 176 19.22 15.11 -30.48
N LEU A 177 18.60 16.26 -30.27
CA LEU A 177 19.12 17.53 -30.76
C LEU A 177 20.45 17.93 -30.12
N ILE A 178 20.62 17.62 -28.82
CA ILE A 178 21.85 17.93 -28.06
C ILE A 178 23.00 17.02 -28.48
N ALA A 179 22.81 15.69 -28.49
CA ALA A 179 23.89 14.74 -28.67
C ALA A 179 23.57 13.64 -29.72
N ARG A 180 22.68 13.94 -30.68
CA ARG A 180 22.27 13.05 -31.77
C ARG A 180 21.82 11.68 -31.28
N TRP A 181 22.10 10.61 -32.00
CA TRP A 181 21.69 9.25 -31.66
C TRP A 181 22.23 8.75 -30.31
N PRO A 182 23.51 9.01 -29.93
CA PRO A 182 23.95 8.71 -28.56
C PRO A 182 23.14 9.45 -27.49
N GLY A 183 22.77 10.72 -27.73
CA GLY A 183 21.92 11.48 -26.82
C GLY A 183 20.54 10.83 -26.62
N LEU A 184 19.96 10.30 -27.70
CA LEU A 184 18.68 9.59 -27.62
C LEU A 184 18.82 8.25 -26.90
N PHE A 185 19.75 7.38 -27.32
CA PHE A 185 19.82 6.02 -26.78
C PHE A 185 20.46 5.96 -25.38
N VAL A 186 21.56 6.64 -25.16
CA VAL A 186 22.26 6.67 -23.87
C VAL A 186 21.70 7.78 -22.98
N GLY A 187 21.57 9.00 -23.49
CA GLY A 187 21.07 10.13 -22.72
C GLY A 187 19.64 9.92 -22.23
N PHE A 188 18.72 9.59 -23.12
CA PHE A 188 17.30 9.43 -22.77
C PHE A 188 16.92 8.00 -22.36
N PHE A 189 17.09 6.98 -23.26
CA PHE A 189 16.56 5.65 -23.00
C PHE A 189 17.29 4.93 -21.85
N TRP A 190 18.62 4.95 -21.77
CA TRP A 190 19.34 4.35 -20.64
C TRP A 190 18.94 5.00 -19.33
N SER A 191 18.93 6.34 -19.28
CA SER A 191 18.55 7.03 -18.06
C SER A 191 17.07 6.82 -17.69
N THR A 192 16.17 6.61 -18.66
CA THR A 192 14.76 6.28 -18.43
C THR A 192 14.61 4.87 -17.86
N THR A 193 15.31 3.88 -18.42
CA THR A 193 15.29 2.49 -17.94
C THR A 193 15.84 2.39 -16.52
N VAL A 194 16.98 3.02 -16.24
CA VAL A 194 17.55 3.05 -14.89
C VAL A 194 16.62 3.76 -13.90
N LEU A 195 15.93 4.83 -14.36
CA LEU A 195 14.95 5.55 -13.55
C LEU A 195 13.74 4.69 -13.19
N TYR A 196 13.21 3.90 -14.14
CA TYR A 196 12.14 2.94 -13.88
C TYR A 196 12.52 1.99 -12.75
N HIS A 197 13.65 1.31 -12.86
CA HIS A 197 14.07 0.36 -11.85
C HIS A 197 14.39 1.02 -10.50
N GLY A 198 14.99 2.21 -10.50
CA GLY A 198 15.19 2.99 -9.28
C GLY A 198 13.88 3.25 -8.55
N THR A 199 12.84 3.68 -9.27
CA THR A 199 11.50 3.95 -8.71
C THR A 199 10.82 2.65 -8.27
N PHE A 200 10.88 1.60 -9.09
CA PHE A 200 10.21 0.32 -8.81
C PHE A 200 10.83 -0.44 -7.63
N PHE A 201 12.10 -0.19 -7.29
CA PHE A 201 12.68 -0.70 -6.05
C PHE A 201 12.00 -0.16 -4.80
N ILE A 202 11.35 1.01 -4.88
CA ILE A 202 10.55 1.49 -3.75
C ILE A 202 9.34 0.59 -3.53
N ASN A 203 8.68 0.14 -4.60
CA ASN A 203 7.52 -0.75 -4.50
C ASN A 203 7.92 -2.15 -4.00
N SER A 204 9.05 -2.67 -4.46
CA SER A 204 9.48 -4.05 -4.19
C SER A 204 10.49 -4.14 -3.04
N LEU A 205 11.69 -3.57 -3.22
CA LEU A 205 12.81 -3.76 -2.30
C LEU A 205 12.59 -3.05 -0.96
N ALA A 206 11.96 -1.86 -0.97
CA ALA A 206 11.68 -1.11 0.25
C ALA A 206 10.57 -1.75 1.12
N HIS A 207 9.88 -2.78 0.64
CA HIS A 207 8.97 -3.63 1.42
C HIS A 207 9.59 -4.97 1.83
N VAL A 208 10.80 -5.31 1.36
CA VAL A 208 11.46 -6.59 1.65
C VAL A 208 12.75 -6.40 2.43
N HIS A 209 13.54 -5.38 2.09
CA HIS A 209 14.90 -5.20 2.62
C HIS A 209 15.09 -3.84 3.27
N GLY A 210 15.59 -3.85 4.51
CA GLY A 210 15.85 -2.66 5.31
C GLY A 210 15.38 -2.79 6.75
N LYS A 211 15.31 -1.66 7.47
CA LYS A 211 14.92 -1.60 8.88
C LYS A 211 13.52 -1.01 9.03
N GLN A 212 12.64 -1.70 9.71
CA GLN A 212 11.37 -1.16 10.18
C GLN A 212 11.61 -0.43 11.51
N ARG A 213 11.25 0.85 11.57
CA ARG A 213 11.37 1.67 12.78
C ARG A 213 10.02 1.91 13.42
N TYR A 214 9.00 2.05 12.60
CA TYR A 214 7.63 2.34 13.00
C TYR A 214 6.73 1.19 12.59
N VAL A 215 5.76 0.88 13.43
CA VAL A 215 4.68 -0.04 13.08
C VAL A 215 3.68 0.73 12.22
N THR A 216 3.60 0.38 10.95
CA THR A 216 2.75 1.05 9.94
C THR A 216 1.59 0.17 9.46
N GLY A 217 1.61 -1.12 9.82
CA GLY A 217 0.65 -2.12 9.36
C GLY A 217 0.98 -2.68 7.98
N ASP A 218 2.15 -2.36 7.45
CA ASP A 218 2.70 -2.85 6.19
C ASP A 218 4.17 -3.24 6.38
N ASP A 219 4.83 -3.72 5.31
CA ASP A 219 6.22 -4.18 5.34
C ASP A 219 7.23 -3.10 4.95
N SER A 220 6.80 -1.84 4.85
CA SER A 220 7.68 -0.72 4.50
C SER A 220 8.92 -0.66 5.39
N ARG A 221 10.09 -0.42 4.79
CA ARG A 221 11.40 -0.45 5.44
C ARG A 221 12.25 0.75 5.05
N ASN A 222 13.08 1.19 5.97
CA ASN A 222 14.10 2.20 5.72
C ASN A 222 15.36 1.52 5.18
N ASN A 223 15.80 1.97 4.01
CA ASN A 223 17.00 1.48 3.34
C ASN A 223 17.87 2.68 2.92
N TRP A 224 19.02 2.85 3.55
CA TRP A 224 19.87 4.03 3.39
C TRP A 224 20.49 4.18 1.99
N TRP A 225 20.95 3.07 1.38
CA TRP A 225 21.54 3.14 0.03
C TRP A 225 20.46 3.37 -1.04
N LEU A 226 19.28 2.78 -0.85
CA LEU A 226 18.13 3.05 -1.71
C LEU A 226 17.70 4.53 -1.57
N ALA A 227 17.76 5.12 -0.36
CA ALA A 227 17.48 6.54 -0.17
C ALA A 227 18.47 7.44 -0.93
N ILE A 228 19.74 7.03 -1.10
CA ILE A 228 20.69 7.77 -1.92
C ILE A 228 20.25 7.77 -3.39
N ILE A 229 20.08 6.58 -3.99
CA ILE A 229 19.79 6.47 -5.42
C ILE A 229 18.40 6.98 -5.80
N THR A 230 17.46 7.02 -4.87
CA THR A 230 16.09 7.52 -5.07
C THR A 230 15.84 8.88 -4.42
N MET A 231 16.90 9.63 -4.10
CA MET A 231 16.83 10.99 -3.56
C MET A 231 15.96 11.14 -2.30
N GLY A 232 15.94 10.12 -1.43
CA GLY A 232 15.26 10.13 -0.14
C GLY A 232 14.13 9.12 0.01
N GLU A 233 13.61 8.55 -1.06
CA GLU A 233 12.45 7.63 -1.01
C GLU A 233 12.76 6.31 -0.29
N GLY A 234 14.04 5.92 -0.17
CA GLY A 234 14.44 4.77 0.63
C GLY A 234 14.18 4.90 2.13
N TRP A 235 13.83 6.07 2.65
CA TRP A 235 13.29 6.24 4.01
C TRP A 235 11.80 5.89 4.08
N HIS A 236 11.45 4.75 3.52
CA HIS A 236 10.10 4.39 3.16
C HIS A 236 9.21 4.07 4.37
N ASN A 237 9.76 3.43 5.42
CA ASN A 237 9.02 3.21 6.66
C ASN A 237 8.74 4.51 7.44
N ASN A 238 9.67 5.48 7.41
CA ASN A 238 9.39 6.80 7.94
C ASN A 238 8.23 7.46 7.20
N HIS A 239 8.24 7.37 5.85
CA HIS A 239 7.21 7.91 4.99
C HIS A 239 5.83 7.28 5.27
N HIS A 240 5.75 5.95 5.39
CA HIS A 240 4.51 5.25 5.75
C HIS A 240 4.02 5.60 7.16
N ALA A 241 4.92 5.92 8.09
CA ALA A 241 4.54 6.37 9.43
C ALA A 241 3.95 7.79 9.44
N TYR A 242 4.38 8.69 8.53
CA TYR A 242 3.82 10.04 8.40
C TYR A 242 3.95 10.61 6.98
N GLN A 243 2.99 10.30 6.13
CA GLN A 243 2.97 10.57 4.70
C GLN A 243 3.00 12.08 4.34
N ARG A 244 2.47 12.95 5.22
CA ARG A 244 2.41 14.41 5.01
C ARG A 244 3.74 15.13 5.22
N SER A 245 4.79 14.42 5.59
CA SER A 245 6.12 14.99 5.74
C SER A 245 6.76 15.27 4.38
N THR A 246 7.23 16.50 4.18
CA THR A 246 8.10 16.82 3.03
C THR A 246 9.48 16.20 3.20
N ARG A 247 9.94 16.03 4.44
CA ARG A 247 11.20 15.36 4.78
C ARG A 247 10.93 13.91 5.14
N GLN A 248 11.49 12.97 4.38
CA GLN A 248 11.34 11.54 4.67
C GLN A 248 12.45 11.00 5.59
N GLY A 249 13.63 11.59 5.58
CA GLY A 249 14.68 11.33 6.57
C GLY A 249 14.36 12.03 7.89
N PHE A 250 13.73 11.34 8.86
CA PHE A 250 13.30 11.95 10.13
C PHE A 250 14.44 12.24 11.09
N ARG A 251 15.55 11.53 10.99
CA ARG A 251 16.76 11.75 11.79
C ARG A 251 17.76 12.63 11.04
N TRP A 252 18.64 13.31 11.77
CA TRP A 252 19.61 14.23 11.18
C TRP A 252 20.58 13.55 10.19
N TYR A 253 20.90 12.27 10.41
CA TYR A 253 21.79 11.45 9.58
C TYR A 253 21.06 10.75 8.41
N GLU A 254 19.76 10.84 8.36
CA GLU A 254 18.94 10.29 7.28
C GLU A 254 18.90 11.29 6.14
N PHE A 255 19.86 11.15 5.23
CA PHE A 255 20.05 12.07 4.12
C PHE A 255 18.89 12.00 3.13
N ASP A 256 18.26 13.14 2.84
CA ASP A 256 17.10 13.30 1.96
C ASP A 256 17.36 14.45 0.97
N PRO A 257 18.01 14.17 -0.18
CA PRO A 257 18.36 15.20 -1.17
C PRO A 257 17.17 16.01 -1.67
N THR A 258 16.03 15.34 -1.92
CA THR A 258 14.80 16.02 -2.36
C THR A 258 14.34 17.07 -1.33
N PHE A 259 14.34 16.74 -0.06
CA PHE A 259 13.99 17.70 0.98
C PHE A 259 14.93 18.91 1.00
N TYR A 260 16.23 18.70 0.87
CA TYR A 260 17.19 19.83 0.89
C TYR A 260 17.01 20.75 -0.31
N ILE A 261 16.74 20.21 -1.51
CA ILE A 261 16.42 21.00 -2.69
C ILE A 261 15.11 21.79 -2.47
N LEU A 262 14.05 21.14 -2.00
CA LEU A 262 12.78 21.81 -1.70
C LEU A 262 12.95 22.90 -0.62
N LYS A 263 13.80 22.64 0.38
CA LYS A 263 14.14 23.64 1.41
C LYS A 263 14.83 24.87 0.80
N ALA A 264 15.79 24.65 -0.09
CA ALA A 264 16.44 25.77 -0.82
C ALA A 264 15.44 26.55 -1.69
N LEU A 265 14.56 25.85 -2.42
CA LEU A 265 13.48 26.46 -3.20
C LEU A 265 12.48 27.25 -2.33
N SER A 266 12.33 26.85 -1.05
CA SER A 266 11.46 27.59 -0.13
C SER A 266 12.04 28.94 0.30
N TRP A 267 13.35 29.10 0.32
CA TRP A 267 13.99 30.38 0.64
C TRP A 267 13.69 31.46 -0.42
N VAL A 268 13.52 31.03 -1.67
CA VAL A 268 13.14 31.93 -2.78
C VAL A 268 11.65 31.87 -3.11
N ARG A 269 10.83 31.29 -2.23
CA ARG A 269 9.37 31.20 -2.32
C ARG A 269 8.82 30.54 -3.60
N ILE A 270 9.58 29.65 -4.22
CA ILE A 270 9.08 28.78 -5.29
C ILE A 270 8.15 27.70 -4.70
N VAL A 271 8.49 27.21 -3.52
CA VAL A 271 7.66 26.32 -2.71
C VAL A 271 7.51 26.87 -1.29
N TRP A 272 6.46 26.49 -0.58
CA TRP A 272 6.21 26.90 0.80
C TRP A 272 5.40 25.86 1.56
N ASP A 273 5.18 26.07 2.87
CA ASP A 273 4.44 25.17 3.76
C ASP A 273 4.97 23.72 3.70
N LEU A 274 6.28 23.56 3.87
CA LEU A 274 6.91 22.26 3.90
C LEU A 274 6.47 21.52 5.17
N GLY A 275 5.70 20.44 5.00
CA GLY A 275 5.25 19.59 6.09
C GLY A 275 6.41 18.94 6.84
N ALA A 276 6.31 18.89 8.16
CA ALA A 276 7.28 18.21 9.02
C ALA A 276 6.60 17.15 9.87
N PRO A 277 7.28 16.05 10.20
CA PRO A 277 6.71 15.04 11.09
C PRO A 277 6.66 15.61 12.52
N PRO A 278 5.54 15.40 13.26
CA PRO A 278 5.46 15.76 14.66
C PRO A 278 6.51 15.05 15.50
N ALA A 279 6.95 15.69 16.58
CA ALA A 279 8.04 15.17 17.42
C ALA A 279 7.71 13.81 18.08
N ASP A 280 6.45 13.58 18.42
CA ASP A 280 5.96 12.31 18.97
C ASP A 280 6.03 11.17 17.95
N VAL A 281 5.81 11.44 16.65
CA VAL A 281 6.04 10.47 15.58
C VAL A 281 7.52 10.16 15.45
N VAL A 282 8.37 11.21 15.37
CA VAL A 282 9.83 11.01 15.23
C VAL A 282 10.41 10.18 16.39
N ARG A 283 9.90 10.37 17.62
CA ARG A 283 10.32 9.63 18.82
C ARG A 283 9.63 8.27 18.98
N ASN A 284 8.68 7.94 18.09
CA ASN A 284 7.86 6.73 18.18
C ASN A 284 7.04 6.65 19.50
N GLU A 285 6.51 7.78 19.93
CA GLU A 285 5.71 7.93 21.15
C GLU A 285 4.20 8.02 20.85
N ARG A 286 3.84 8.23 19.57
CA ARG A 286 2.45 8.34 19.15
C ARG A 286 1.79 6.97 19.14
N LYS A 287 0.64 6.87 19.82
CA LYS A 287 -0.25 5.71 19.69
C LYS A 287 -0.75 5.56 18.26
N LEU A 288 -0.88 4.31 17.84
CA LEU A 288 -1.40 3.96 16.51
C LEU A 288 -2.91 4.23 16.43
N GLY A 289 -3.37 4.60 15.25
CA GLY A 289 -4.80 4.67 14.98
C GLY A 289 -5.44 3.27 14.97
N ARG A 290 -6.73 3.21 15.31
CA ARG A 290 -7.50 1.95 15.40
C ARG A 290 -7.37 1.08 14.14
N ALA A 291 -7.41 1.66 12.96
CA ALA A 291 -7.28 0.92 11.69
C ALA A 291 -5.90 0.24 11.54
N VAL A 292 -4.83 0.88 12.01
CA VAL A 292 -3.47 0.30 11.98
C VAL A 292 -3.37 -0.82 13.03
N VAL A 293 -3.87 -0.61 14.25
CA VAL A 293 -3.92 -1.65 15.29
C VAL A 293 -4.67 -2.88 14.78
N GLU A 294 -5.84 -2.70 14.15
CA GLU A 294 -6.64 -3.78 13.59
C GLU A 294 -5.86 -4.55 12.51
N LYS A 295 -5.26 -3.83 11.54
CA LYS A 295 -4.48 -4.42 10.45
C LYS A 295 -3.29 -5.24 10.97
N VAL A 296 -2.54 -4.68 11.93
CA VAL A 296 -1.38 -5.35 12.55
C VAL A 296 -1.83 -6.56 13.36
N ALA A 297 -2.91 -6.45 14.12
CA ALA A 297 -3.46 -7.54 14.91
C ALA A 297 -3.96 -8.70 14.05
N HIS A 298 -4.61 -8.40 12.92
CA HIS A 298 -5.00 -9.43 11.93
C HIS A 298 -3.78 -10.17 11.38
N HIS A 299 -2.74 -9.43 10.97
CA HIS A 299 -1.52 -10.05 10.45
C HIS A 299 -0.81 -10.90 11.53
N LEU A 300 -0.73 -10.41 12.76
CA LEU A 300 -0.18 -11.16 13.88
C LEU A 300 -0.99 -12.43 14.17
N ALA A 301 -2.31 -12.33 14.21
CA ALA A 301 -3.20 -13.45 14.45
C ALA A 301 -3.08 -14.54 13.36
N ALA A 302 -2.93 -14.15 12.10
CA ALA A 302 -2.73 -15.06 10.97
C ALA A 302 -1.43 -15.88 11.05
N THR A 303 -0.45 -15.49 11.89
CA THR A 303 0.77 -16.28 12.11
C THR A 303 0.59 -17.46 13.07
N PHE A 304 -0.57 -17.55 13.71
CA PHE A 304 -0.88 -18.67 14.61
C PHE A 304 -1.69 -19.76 13.89
N PRO A 305 -1.38 -21.04 14.11
CA PRO A 305 -2.04 -22.16 13.42
C PRO A 305 -3.42 -22.46 14.03
N THR A 306 -4.40 -21.58 13.79
CA THR A 306 -5.73 -21.64 14.42
C THR A 306 -6.48 -22.94 14.14
N GLU A 307 -6.33 -23.51 12.94
CA GLU A 307 -6.92 -24.83 12.59
C GLU A 307 -6.36 -25.96 13.46
N GLN A 308 -5.03 -25.99 13.67
CA GLN A 308 -4.39 -27.00 14.52
C GLN A 308 -4.78 -26.83 15.99
N ILE A 309 -4.88 -25.58 16.47
CA ILE A 309 -5.35 -25.27 17.82
C ILE A 309 -6.79 -25.74 17.98
N ALA A 310 -7.67 -25.48 17.02
CA ALA A 310 -9.05 -25.94 17.03
C ALA A 310 -9.16 -27.50 17.01
N ALA A 311 -8.33 -28.17 16.21
CA ALA A 311 -8.29 -29.61 16.14
C ALA A 311 -7.92 -30.25 17.51
N ARG A 312 -6.87 -29.74 18.17
CA ARG A 312 -6.47 -30.21 19.51
C ARG A 312 -7.53 -29.93 20.57
N LEU A 313 -8.20 -28.78 20.49
CA LEU A 313 -9.30 -28.47 21.40
C LEU A 313 -10.49 -29.39 21.20
N ARG A 314 -10.85 -29.73 19.94
CA ARG A 314 -11.90 -30.75 19.68
C ARG A 314 -11.56 -32.09 20.32
N GLU A 315 -10.33 -32.56 20.11
CA GLU A 315 -9.85 -33.80 20.69
C GLU A 315 -9.92 -33.77 22.23
N ALA A 316 -9.45 -32.68 22.85
CA ALA A 316 -9.54 -32.48 24.29
C ALA A 316 -11.00 -32.45 24.80
N MET A 317 -11.90 -31.79 24.04
CA MET A 317 -13.34 -31.75 24.35
C MET A 317 -14.00 -33.12 24.24
N ASP A 318 -13.62 -33.92 23.26
CA ASP A 318 -14.16 -35.29 23.11
C ASP A 318 -13.71 -36.25 24.23
N HIS A 319 -12.58 -35.98 24.86
CA HIS A 319 -12.08 -36.76 26.02
C HIS A 319 -12.59 -36.24 27.39
N SER A 320 -13.17 -35.02 27.45
CA SER A 320 -13.67 -34.39 28.67
C SER A 320 -15.21 -34.38 28.73
N PRO A 321 -15.86 -35.14 29.64
CA PRO A 321 -17.32 -35.12 29.77
C PRO A 321 -17.90 -33.72 30.06
N ALA A 322 -17.19 -32.96 30.90
CA ALA A 322 -17.61 -31.59 31.25
C ALA A 322 -17.58 -30.60 30.06
N LEU A 323 -16.59 -30.74 29.18
CA LEU A 323 -16.48 -29.89 27.99
C LEU A 323 -17.48 -30.31 26.90
N ARG A 324 -17.81 -31.62 26.81
CA ARG A 324 -18.89 -32.10 25.94
C ARG A 324 -20.25 -31.50 26.33
N ASP A 325 -20.59 -31.54 27.62
CA ASP A 325 -21.84 -30.95 28.14
C ASP A 325 -21.90 -29.44 27.85
N LEU A 326 -20.78 -28.71 27.99
CA LEU A 326 -20.70 -27.29 27.66
C LEU A 326 -20.92 -27.04 26.15
N ARG A 327 -20.30 -27.83 25.27
CA ARG A 327 -20.49 -27.74 23.81
C ARG A 327 -21.95 -27.96 23.43
N ASP A 328 -22.57 -29.00 24.01
CA ASP A 328 -23.94 -29.35 23.69
C ASP A 328 -24.94 -28.30 24.19
N ARG A 329 -24.68 -27.65 25.33
CA ARG A 329 -25.45 -26.49 25.83
C ARG A 329 -25.28 -25.24 24.93
N VAL A 330 -24.07 -24.97 24.43
CA VAL A 330 -23.80 -23.85 23.53
C VAL A 330 -24.53 -24.10 22.20
N ALA A 331 -24.42 -25.30 21.64
CA ALA A 331 -25.10 -25.65 20.40
C ALA A 331 -26.64 -25.58 20.53
N ALA A 332 -27.19 -26.08 21.64
CA ALA A 332 -28.63 -25.95 21.93
C ALA A 332 -29.08 -24.50 22.10
N GLY A 333 -28.24 -23.64 22.72
CA GLY A 333 -28.49 -22.24 22.86
C GLY A 333 -28.50 -21.47 21.53
N GLN A 334 -27.59 -21.83 20.62
CA GLN A 334 -27.53 -21.29 19.27
C GLN A 334 -28.76 -21.69 18.43
N ALA A 335 -29.09 -23.00 18.42
CA ALA A 335 -30.27 -23.48 17.69
C ALA A 335 -31.56 -22.80 18.19
N ARG A 336 -31.69 -22.59 19.51
CA ARG A 336 -32.83 -21.90 20.08
C ARG A 336 -32.86 -20.40 19.73
N ALA A 337 -31.68 -19.74 19.63
CA ALA A 337 -31.59 -18.36 19.19
C ALA A 337 -31.95 -18.24 17.71
N GLU A 338 -31.50 -19.16 16.85
CA GLU A 338 -31.86 -19.19 15.43
C GLU A 338 -33.36 -19.44 15.23
N GLU A 339 -33.95 -20.31 15.99
CA GLU A 339 -35.40 -20.59 15.97
C GLU A 339 -36.21 -19.33 16.41
N LEU A 340 -35.78 -18.64 17.44
CA LEU A 340 -36.38 -17.37 17.89
C LEU A 340 -36.23 -16.26 16.85
N ILE A 341 -35.09 -16.18 16.18
CA ILE A 341 -34.83 -15.22 15.08
C ILE A 341 -35.74 -15.53 13.87
N ALA A 342 -35.87 -16.81 13.51
CA ALA A 342 -36.76 -17.22 12.41
C ALA A 342 -38.25 -16.94 12.69
N GLN A 343 -38.64 -16.95 13.97
CA GLN A 343 -40.02 -16.63 14.37
C GLN A 343 -40.31 -15.14 14.49
N MET A 344 -39.27 -14.27 14.63
CA MET A 344 -39.43 -12.83 14.73
C MET A 344 -39.28 -12.15 13.35
N HIS A 345 -40.42 -11.80 12.74
CA HIS A 345 -40.50 -10.92 11.56
C HIS A 345 -40.07 -9.49 11.94
N MET A 346 -38.77 -9.24 12.15
CA MET A 346 -38.25 -7.91 12.47
C MET A 346 -37.34 -7.38 11.34
N PRO A 347 -37.56 -6.16 10.83
CA PRO A 347 -36.82 -5.61 9.69
C PRO A 347 -35.39 -5.10 10.00
N GLN A 348 -34.94 -5.09 11.22
CA GLN A 348 -33.58 -4.70 11.59
C GLN A 348 -33.09 -5.50 12.80
N LEU A 349 -32.32 -6.53 12.54
CA LEU A 349 -31.54 -7.24 13.57
C LEU A 349 -30.16 -6.57 13.75
N PRO A 350 -29.66 -6.47 14.99
CA PRO A 350 -28.24 -6.17 15.20
C PRO A 350 -27.41 -7.21 14.45
N SER A 351 -26.39 -6.74 13.73
CA SER A 351 -25.55 -7.58 12.85
C SER A 351 -25.07 -8.82 13.58
N LEU A 352 -24.93 -9.94 12.85
CA LEU A 352 -24.36 -11.21 13.34
C LEU A 352 -23.08 -10.96 14.16
N ALA A 353 -22.30 -9.95 13.79
CA ALA A 353 -21.11 -9.47 14.51
C ALA A 353 -21.39 -9.01 15.96
N ALA A 354 -22.52 -8.39 16.24
CA ALA A 354 -22.88 -7.97 17.60
C ALA A 354 -23.31 -9.16 18.49
N SER A 355 -23.92 -10.18 17.89
CA SER A 355 -24.29 -11.43 18.58
C SER A 355 -23.05 -12.31 18.84
N GLN A 356 -22.10 -12.32 17.92
CA GLN A 356 -20.80 -13.01 18.08
C GLN A 356 -19.92 -12.30 19.12
N ALA A 357 -19.92 -10.96 19.19
CA ALA A 357 -19.22 -10.21 20.22
C ALA A 357 -19.76 -10.53 21.61
N ARG A 358 -21.10 -10.62 21.75
CA ARG A 358 -21.76 -10.99 23.04
C ARG A 358 -21.49 -12.44 23.44
N ALA A 359 -21.45 -13.39 22.51
CA ALA A 359 -21.06 -14.75 22.76
C ALA A 359 -19.58 -14.84 23.20
N GLY A 360 -18.70 -14.03 22.62
CA GLY A 360 -17.30 -13.90 23.03
C GLY A 360 -17.14 -13.33 24.43
N GLU A 361 -17.95 -12.32 24.82
CA GLU A 361 -17.97 -11.78 26.19
C GLU A 361 -18.52 -12.80 27.22
N MET A 362 -19.52 -13.59 26.85
CA MET A 362 -20.04 -14.64 27.72
C MET A 362 -19.02 -15.77 27.93
N LEU A 363 -18.27 -16.16 26.90
CA LEU A 363 -17.19 -17.15 27.00
C LEU A 363 -15.97 -16.61 27.78
N ALA A 364 -15.69 -15.32 27.74
CA ALA A 364 -14.62 -14.68 28.50
C ALA A 364 -14.89 -14.68 30.02
N ASN A 365 -16.15 -14.72 30.44
CA ASN A 365 -16.56 -14.72 31.85
C ASN A 365 -16.81 -16.14 32.45
N VAL A 366 -16.74 -17.21 31.64
CA VAL A 366 -16.79 -18.54 32.14
C VAL A 366 -15.38 -18.91 32.63
N HIS A 367 -15.25 -19.28 33.94
CA HIS A 367 -14.03 -19.90 34.48
C HIS A 367 -13.87 -21.28 33.81
N LEU A 368 -13.36 -21.27 32.57
CA LEU A 368 -12.99 -22.46 31.86
C LEU A 368 -11.74 -23.04 32.57
N PRO A 369 -11.68 -24.33 32.85
CA PRO A 369 -10.43 -24.98 33.19
C PRO A 369 -9.43 -24.62 32.06
N GLN A 370 -8.17 -24.37 32.41
CA GLN A 370 -7.14 -23.95 31.45
C GLN A 370 -7.30 -24.78 30.17
N LEU A 371 -7.83 -24.12 29.12
CA LEU A 371 -7.95 -24.78 27.83
C LEU A 371 -6.51 -25.01 27.34
N PRO A 372 -6.08 -26.24 27.17
CA PRO A 372 -4.77 -26.52 26.64
C PRO A 372 -4.68 -25.87 25.24
N ASP A 373 -3.57 -25.23 24.92
CA ASP A 373 -3.16 -24.82 23.60
C ASP A 373 -3.66 -23.46 23.03
N LEU A 374 -4.47 -22.65 23.73
CA LEU A 374 -4.64 -21.27 23.31
C LEU A 374 -3.37 -20.46 23.62
N PRO A 375 -2.81 -19.70 22.65
CA PRO A 375 -1.59 -18.94 22.89
C PRO A 375 -1.81 -17.91 24.00
N SER A 376 -0.88 -17.89 24.94
CA SER A 376 -0.87 -16.94 26.05
C SER A 376 -0.59 -15.51 25.52
N LEU A 377 -1.02 -14.49 26.26
CA LEU A 377 -0.65 -13.10 25.94
C LEU A 377 0.87 -12.91 25.85
N ALA A 378 1.66 -13.64 26.63
CA ALA A 378 3.12 -13.59 26.59
C ALA A 378 3.68 -14.14 25.27
N GLU A 379 3.14 -15.26 24.76
CA GLU A 379 3.54 -15.80 23.46
C GLU A 379 3.15 -14.90 22.30
N ILE A 380 1.94 -14.32 22.33
CA ILE A 380 1.49 -13.37 21.29
C ILE A 380 2.38 -12.12 21.34
N ARG A 381 2.73 -11.63 22.53
CA ARG A 381 3.65 -10.50 22.71
C ARG A 381 5.04 -10.81 22.15
N ALA A 382 5.63 -11.94 22.53
CA ALA A 382 6.96 -12.33 22.04
C ALA A 382 6.98 -12.43 20.50
N ARG A 383 5.91 -12.94 19.90
CA ARG A 383 5.74 -12.99 18.44
C ARG A 383 5.63 -11.58 17.86
N ALA A 384 4.86 -10.69 18.49
CA ALA A 384 4.73 -9.29 18.04
C ALA A 384 6.08 -8.55 18.10
N GLU A 385 6.84 -8.70 19.17
CA GLU A 385 8.17 -8.10 19.35
C GLU A 385 9.21 -8.65 18.36
N ALA A 386 9.07 -9.90 17.94
CA ALA A 386 9.91 -10.50 16.91
C ALA A 386 9.58 -10.00 15.49
N MET A 387 8.31 -9.67 15.23
CA MET A 387 7.82 -9.28 13.90
C MET A 387 7.88 -7.78 13.66
N TYR A 388 7.65 -6.97 14.68
CA TYR A 388 7.45 -5.53 14.54
C TYR A 388 8.44 -4.71 15.38
N ALA A 389 8.63 -3.46 14.96
CA ALA A 389 9.31 -2.49 15.78
C ALA A 389 8.54 -2.24 17.10
N ASN A 390 9.26 -1.80 18.14
CA ASN A 390 8.61 -1.41 19.38
C ASN A 390 7.60 -0.27 19.14
N SER A 391 6.43 -0.37 19.77
CA SER A 391 5.33 0.60 19.61
C SER A 391 4.63 0.85 20.94
N PRO A 392 4.21 2.10 21.26
CA PRO A 392 3.38 2.38 22.43
C PRO A 392 2.00 1.71 22.39
N SER A 393 1.59 1.15 21.25
CA SER A 393 0.34 0.40 21.06
C SER A 393 0.52 -1.13 21.05
N THR A 394 1.70 -1.64 21.42
CA THR A 394 1.96 -3.11 21.41
C THR A 394 0.94 -3.87 22.25
N ASP A 395 0.55 -3.35 23.41
CA ASP A 395 -0.45 -3.98 24.28
C ASP A 395 -1.83 -4.06 23.62
N GLU A 396 -2.24 -2.99 22.93
CA GLU A 396 -3.51 -2.94 22.19
C GLU A 396 -3.51 -3.94 21.02
N ILE A 397 -2.37 -4.05 20.31
CA ILE A 397 -2.19 -5.01 19.20
C ILE A 397 -2.27 -6.44 19.71
N VAL A 398 -1.57 -6.75 20.82
CA VAL A 398 -1.54 -8.09 21.42
C VAL A 398 -2.91 -8.51 21.91
N ALA A 399 -3.62 -7.60 22.61
CA ALA A 399 -4.97 -7.86 23.09
C ALA A 399 -5.93 -8.14 21.92
N ARG A 400 -5.87 -7.32 20.87
CA ARG A 400 -6.71 -7.49 19.68
C ARG A 400 -6.39 -8.76 18.89
N ALA A 401 -5.11 -9.08 18.73
CA ALA A 401 -4.70 -10.32 18.07
C ALA A 401 -5.21 -11.55 18.81
N ARG A 402 -5.20 -11.54 20.16
CA ARG A 402 -5.78 -12.61 20.96
C ARG A 402 -7.27 -12.79 20.71
N GLU A 403 -8.04 -11.69 20.66
CA GLU A 403 -9.48 -11.75 20.34
C GLU A 403 -9.72 -12.39 18.97
N LEU A 404 -8.92 -12.01 17.96
CA LEU A 404 -9.00 -12.56 16.60
C LEU A 404 -8.66 -14.04 16.56
N ILE A 405 -7.62 -14.49 17.26
CA ILE A 405 -7.24 -15.89 17.37
C ILE A 405 -8.37 -16.68 18.02
N VAL A 406 -8.90 -16.22 19.16
CA VAL A 406 -10.00 -16.87 19.85
C VAL A 406 -11.24 -16.96 18.95
N SER A 407 -11.57 -15.88 18.24
CA SER A 407 -12.70 -15.86 17.30
C SER A 407 -12.50 -16.84 16.12
N ALA A 408 -11.28 -16.93 15.58
CA ALA A 408 -10.96 -17.87 14.51
C ALA A 408 -11.08 -19.33 14.99
N VAL A 409 -10.47 -19.65 16.13
CA VAL A 409 -10.57 -20.99 16.75
C VAL A 409 -12.02 -21.34 17.05
N SER A 410 -12.81 -20.40 17.57
CA SER A 410 -14.23 -20.64 17.90
C SER A 410 -15.07 -20.96 16.66
N ARG A 411 -14.81 -20.29 15.53
CA ARG A 411 -15.48 -20.59 14.25
C ARG A 411 -15.17 -22.01 13.75
N GLU A 412 -13.93 -22.44 13.92
CA GLU A 412 -13.53 -23.81 13.56
C GLU A 412 -14.17 -24.87 14.49
N LEU A 413 -14.42 -24.55 15.76
CA LEU A 413 -15.01 -25.48 16.71
C LEU A 413 -16.51 -25.70 16.46
N VAL A 414 -17.21 -24.70 15.94
CA VAL A 414 -18.66 -24.74 15.64
C VAL A 414 -18.83 -24.60 14.14
N PRO A 415 -18.87 -25.70 13.38
CA PRO A 415 -19.10 -25.63 11.95
C PRO A 415 -20.44 -24.92 11.66
N ALA A 416 -20.45 -24.03 10.67
CA ALA A 416 -21.67 -23.40 10.19
C ALA A 416 -22.68 -24.49 9.79
N PRO A 417 -23.99 -24.31 10.06
CA PRO A 417 -25.00 -25.25 9.59
C PRO A 417 -24.87 -25.39 8.06
N SER A 418 -24.81 -26.63 7.59
CA SER A 418 -24.80 -26.92 6.16
C SER A 418 -26.01 -26.22 5.51
N PRO A 419 -25.81 -25.52 4.38
CA PRO A 419 -26.94 -24.96 3.66
C PRO A 419 -27.89 -26.08 3.26
N ALA A 420 -29.16 -25.95 3.70
CA ALA A 420 -30.23 -26.89 3.39
C ALA A 420 -30.65 -26.79 1.92
#